data_36ef0b9d34af6ede2b77a1a4d8dfdf47
#
_entry.id   36ef0b9d34af6ede2b77a1a4d8dfdf47
#
_cell.length_a   1.000
_cell.length_b   1.000
_cell.length_c   1.000
_cell.angle_alpha   90.00
_cell.angle_beta   90.00
_cell.angle_gamma   90.00
#
_symmetry.space_group_name_H-M   'P 1'
#
loop_
_entity.id
_entity.type
_entity.pdbx_description
1 polymer ?
#
loop_
_entity_poly.entity_id
_entity_poly.type
_entity_poly.pdbx_seq_one_letter_code
_entity_poly.pdbx_strand_id
1 'polypeptide(L)'
;MSRIEKLIRSFLSYPPEVSFADVERLLKHFGYEQVRSSGSHHIFRNKDGDMLTVPKKHGQKVKQIYIKTIVKQLKLEEWYEREED
;
A
#
# COMPACT_ATOMS: atom_id res chain seq x y z
N MET A 1 -6.50 16.73 9.46
CA MET A 1 -5.70 15.63 8.92
C MET A 1 -6.44 14.96 7.76
N SER A 2 -5.77 14.77 6.65
CA SER A 2 -6.40 14.19 5.48
C SER A 2 -6.57 12.67 5.62
N ARG A 3 -7.43 12.11 4.78
CA ARG A 3 -7.64 10.67 4.73
C ARG A 3 -6.36 9.91 4.41
N ILE A 4 -5.57 10.46 3.48
CA ILE A 4 -4.34 9.80 3.06
C ILE A 4 -3.28 9.83 4.17
N GLU A 5 -3.23 10.90 4.94
CA GLU A 5 -2.30 10.97 6.06
C GLU A 5 -2.63 9.92 7.12
N LYS A 6 -3.91 9.75 7.41
CA LYS A 6 -4.35 8.72 8.37
C LYS A 6 -3.99 7.34 7.87
N LEU A 7 -4.16 7.13 6.58
CA LEU A 7 -3.84 5.85 5.95
C LEU A 7 -2.36 5.54 6.03
N ILE A 8 -1.52 6.53 5.74
CA ILE A 8 -0.07 6.38 5.82
C ILE A 8 0.36 6.09 7.26
N ARG A 9 -0.20 6.79 8.22
CA ARG A 9 0.09 6.53 9.64
C ARG A 9 -0.28 5.11 10.02
N SER A 10 -1.44 4.64 9.53
CA SER A 10 -1.88 3.28 9.80
C SER A 10 -0.86 2.26 9.28
N PHE A 11 -0.37 2.45 8.06
CA PHE A 11 0.62 1.54 7.49
C PHE A 11 1.95 1.60 8.24
N LEU A 12 2.36 2.79 8.67
CA LEU A 12 3.60 2.96 9.42
C LEU A 12 3.56 2.35 10.82
N SER A 13 2.37 2.06 11.33
CA SER A 13 2.25 1.36 12.60
C SER A 13 2.43 -0.15 12.45
N TYR A 14 2.58 -0.63 11.23
CA TYR A 14 2.78 -2.04 10.91
C TYR A 14 1.73 -2.95 11.56
N PRO A 15 0.44 -2.74 11.27
CA PRO A 15 -0.60 -3.58 11.84
C PRO A 15 -0.48 -5.03 11.34
N PRO A 16 -1.06 -6.00 12.03
CA PRO A 16 -0.99 -7.40 11.59
C PRO A 16 -1.62 -7.61 10.22
N GLU A 17 -2.63 -6.82 9.89
CA GLU A 17 -3.26 -6.85 8.56
C GLU A 17 -4.04 -5.57 8.32
N VAL A 18 -4.28 -5.26 7.05
CA VAL A 18 -5.12 -4.13 6.63
C VAL A 18 -6.07 -4.61 5.56
N SER A 19 -7.12 -3.84 5.29
CA SER A 19 -8.05 -4.20 4.22
C SER A 19 -7.39 -3.98 2.86
N PHE A 20 -7.76 -4.80 1.89
CA PHE A 20 -7.27 -4.65 0.52
C PHE A 20 -7.70 -3.29 -0.05
N ALA A 21 -8.89 -2.83 0.31
CA ALA A 21 -9.38 -1.52 -0.14
C ALA A 21 -8.45 -0.39 0.30
N ASP A 22 -7.89 -0.48 1.51
CA ASP A 22 -6.95 0.51 1.99
C ASP A 22 -5.65 0.47 1.22
N VAL A 23 -5.18 -0.73 0.86
CA VAL A 23 -3.98 -0.90 0.04
C VAL A 23 -4.19 -0.25 -1.33
N GLU A 24 -5.34 -0.54 -1.96
CA GLU A 24 -5.67 0.06 -3.25
C GLU A 24 -5.68 1.58 -3.20
N ARG A 25 -6.30 2.12 -2.16
CA ARG A 25 -6.41 3.57 -1.99
C ARG A 25 -5.04 4.21 -1.84
N LEU A 26 -4.19 3.59 -1.03
CA LEU A 26 -2.84 4.08 -0.82
C LEU A 26 -2.01 4.02 -2.10
N LEU A 27 -2.02 2.88 -2.77
CA LEU A 27 -1.24 2.70 -3.99
C LEU A 27 -1.71 3.65 -5.10
N LYS A 28 -3.01 3.84 -5.20
CA LYS A 28 -3.57 4.76 -6.19
C LYS A 28 -3.10 6.19 -5.95
N HIS A 29 -3.05 6.59 -4.69
CA HIS A 29 -2.57 7.93 -4.34
C HIS A 29 -1.12 8.14 -4.79
N PHE A 30 -0.31 7.09 -4.77
CA PHE A 30 1.09 7.16 -5.17
C PHE A 30 1.31 6.82 -6.65
N GLY A 31 0.23 6.80 -7.43
CA GLY A 31 0.34 6.65 -8.88
C GLY A 31 0.35 5.22 -9.39
N TYR A 32 0.05 4.26 -8.54
CA TYR A 32 -0.04 2.87 -8.96
C TYR A 32 -1.45 2.52 -9.37
N GLU A 33 -1.57 1.64 -10.37
CA GLU A 33 -2.86 1.12 -10.82
C GLU A 33 -2.78 -0.38 -10.89
N GLN A 34 -3.88 -1.04 -10.59
CA GLN A 34 -3.93 -2.48 -10.73
C GLN A 34 -4.00 -2.83 -12.22
N VAL A 35 -3.00 -3.53 -12.71
CA VAL A 35 -2.91 -3.88 -14.13
C VAL A 35 -3.28 -5.31 -14.39
N ARG A 36 -3.31 -6.15 -13.36
CA ARG A 36 -3.53 -7.57 -13.53
C ARG A 36 -3.91 -8.21 -12.20
N SER A 37 -4.70 -9.28 -12.28
CA SER A 37 -4.96 -10.13 -11.13
C SER A 37 -4.91 -11.58 -11.57
N SER A 38 -4.41 -12.45 -10.69
CA SER A 38 -4.35 -13.87 -10.94
C SER A 38 -4.64 -14.56 -9.62
N GLY A 39 -5.86 -15.09 -9.49
CA GLY A 39 -6.32 -15.64 -8.22
C GLY A 39 -6.32 -14.57 -7.16
N SER A 40 -5.60 -14.81 -6.08
CA SER A 40 -5.52 -13.87 -4.97
C SER A 40 -4.40 -12.86 -5.10
N HIS A 41 -3.59 -12.95 -6.17
CA HIS A 41 -2.48 -12.03 -6.41
C HIS A 41 -2.92 -10.88 -7.28
N HIS A 42 -2.67 -9.66 -6.81
CA HIS A 42 -3.04 -8.44 -7.52
C HIS A 42 -1.78 -7.64 -7.82
N ILE A 43 -1.56 -7.34 -9.09
CA ILE A 43 -0.34 -6.68 -9.53
C ILE A 43 -0.63 -5.22 -9.85
N PHE A 44 0.11 -4.34 -9.20
CA PHE A 44 0.02 -2.90 -9.39
C PHE A 44 1.26 -2.38 -10.08
N ARG A 45 1.10 -1.33 -10.85
CA ARG A 45 2.20 -0.74 -11.60
C ARG A 45 2.02 0.77 -11.68
N ASN A 46 3.14 1.52 -11.54
CA ASN A 46 3.09 2.96 -11.73
C ASN A 46 3.60 3.32 -13.13
N LYS A 47 3.56 4.60 -13.45
CA LYS A 47 3.98 5.06 -14.78
C LYS A 47 5.47 4.91 -15.04
N ASP A 48 6.27 4.77 -13.99
CA ASP A 48 7.71 4.56 -14.12
C ASP A 48 8.08 3.09 -14.33
N GLY A 49 7.07 2.22 -14.33
CA GLY A 49 7.29 0.80 -14.53
C GLY A 49 7.55 0.02 -13.26
N ASP A 50 7.51 0.67 -12.11
CA ASP A 50 7.67 -0.04 -10.83
C ASP A 50 6.45 -0.91 -10.58
N MET A 51 6.69 -2.13 -10.16
CA MET A 51 5.61 -3.09 -9.93
C MET A 51 5.57 -3.56 -8.49
N LEU A 52 4.38 -3.92 -8.05
CA LEU A 52 4.15 -4.37 -6.70
C LEU A 52 3.04 -5.42 -6.71
N THR A 53 3.34 -6.60 -6.21
CA THR A 53 2.36 -7.68 -6.14
C THR A 53 1.81 -7.75 -4.72
N VAL A 54 0.50 -7.67 -4.61
CA VAL A 54 -0.18 -7.69 -3.31
C VAL A 54 -1.12 -8.89 -3.25
N PRO A 55 -0.77 -9.93 -2.49
CA PRO A 55 -1.67 -11.05 -2.27
C PRO A 55 -2.79 -10.63 -1.31
N LYS A 56 -4.00 -11.04 -1.64
CA LYS A 56 -5.18 -10.76 -0.83
C LYS A 56 -5.67 -12.08 -0.24
N LYS A 57 -5.68 -12.18 1.08
CA LYS A 57 -6.14 -13.41 1.71
C LYS A 57 -7.64 -13.38 1.94
N HIS A 58 -8.16 -14.48 2.41
CA HIS A 58 -9.57 -14.63 2.73
C HIS A 58 -10.06 -13.46 3.59
N GLY A 59 -11.27 -12.95 3.26
CA GLY A 59 -11.79 -11.78 3.95
C GLY A 59 -11.25 -10.46 3.43
N GLN A 60 -10.57 -10.48 2.31
CA GLN A 60 -10.00 -9.31 1.63
C GLN A 60 -9.03 -8.53 2.51
N LYS A 61 -8.16 -9.27 3.18
CA LYS A 61 -7.13 -8.69 4.04
C LYS A 61 -5.74 -8.87 3.46
N VAL A 62 -4.84 -7.96 3.79
CA VAL A 62 -3.45 -8.00 3.37
C VAL A 62 -2.58 -8.13 4.61
N LYS A 63 -1.71 -9.13 4.62
CA LYS A 63 -0.87 -9.44 5.78
C LYS A 63 0.24 -8.44 6.01
N GLN A 64 0.71 -8.36 7.25
CA GLN A 64 1.77 -7.45 7.68
C GLN A 64 3.04 -7.52 6.84
N ILE A 65 3.43 -8.70 6.40
CA ILE A 65 4.65 -8.85 5.60
C ILE A 65 4.59 -8.03 4.32
N TYR A 66 3.40 -7.94 3.72
CA TYR A 66 3.22 -7.15 2.49
C TYR A 66 3.07 -5.67 2.80
N ILE A 67 2.56 -5.34 3.98
CA ILE A 67 2.50 -3.95 4.45
C ILE A 67 3.92 -3.40 4.55
N LYS A 68 4.85 -4.19 5.09
CA LYS A 68 6.25 -3.78 5.21
C LYS A 68 6.87 -3.51 3.84
N THR A 69 6.58 -4.37 2.87
CA THR A 69 7.06 -4.19 1.51
C THR A 69 6.52 -2.90 0.89
N ILE A 70 5.23 -2.64 1.09
CA ILE A 70 4.59 -1.43 0.58
C ILE A 70 5.21 -0.18 1.20
N VAL A 71 5.37 -0.18 2.51
CA VAL A 71 5.97 0.94 3.24
C VAL A 71 7.36 1.26 2.69
N LYS A 72 8.14 0.22 2.47
CA LYS A 72 9.50 0.37 1.96
C LYS A 72 9.50 0.88 0.53
N GLN A 73 8.71 0.28 -0.33
CA GLN A 73 8.69 0.65 -1.74
C GLN A 73 8.18 2.06 -1.97
N LEU A 74 7.16 2.48 -1.23
CA LEU A 74 6.61 3.82 -1.34
C LEU A 74 7.38 4.85 -0.52
N LYS A 75 8.36 4.41 0.25
CA LYS A 75 9.17 5.28 1.11
C LYS A 75 8.28 6.12 2.04
N LEU A 76 7.32 5.48 2.67
CA LEU A 76 6.34 6.16 3.49
C LEU A 76 6.95 6.87 4.70
N GLU A 77 8.03 6.34 5.25
CA GLU A 77 8.70 6.97 6.38
C GLU A 77 9.28 8.32 5.97
N GLU A 78 9.91 8.39 4.79
CA GLU A 78 10.44 9.63 4.26
C GLU A 78 9.33 10.63 3.94
N TRP A 79 8.25 10.13 3.37
CA TRP A 79 7.09 10.96 3.05
C TRP A 79 6.54 11.62 4.32
N TYR A 80 6.37 10.83 5.36
CA TYR A 80 5.83 11.29 6.64
C TYR A 80 6.73 12.35 7.28
N GLU A 81 8.04 12.11 7.29
CA GLU A 81 9.00 13.06 7.82
C GLU A 81 8.96 14.39 7.08
N ARG A 82 8.85 14.33 5.76
CA ARG A 82 8.78 15.54 4.94
C ARG A 82 7.54 16.37 5.25
N GLU A 83 6.42 15.70 5.44
CA GLU A 83 5.17 16.39 5.72
C GLU A 83 5.14 16.98 7.14
N GLU A 84 5.92 16.42 8.04
CA GLU A 84 6.01 16.90 9.41
C GLU A 84 6.82 18.21 9.51
N ASP A 85 7.72 18.39 8.58
CA ASP A 85 8.50 19.63 8.52
C ASP A 85 7.63 20.76 7.96
#